data_f65ee71da98c447c3c79b2a8632ccaa6
#
_entry.id   f65ee71da98c447c3c79b2a8632ccaa6
#
_cell.length_a   1.000
_cell.length_b   1.000
_cell.length_c   1.000
_cell.angle_alpha   90.00
_cell.angle_beta   90.00
_cell.angle_gamma   90.00
#
_symmetry.space_group_name_H-M   'P 1'
#
loop_
_entity.id
_entity.type
_entity.pdbx_description
1 polymer ?
#
loop_
_entity_poly.entity_id
_entity_poly.type
_entity_poly.pdbx_seq_one_letter_code
_entity_poly.pdbx_strand_id
1 'polypeptide(L)'
;MNLLPDGGYGSFLAGGKVIANPRNLDGIRLTMNSSDARIADPATLPGHPHVDVQYRKGQEHKRSDAFGAYQILGATARDRRYTDFSHAGQDAAANDLIENRRHMLTPAMQGDWTTVFRRGSPESASLPGDHYRQGAKSPEEALAAYNRAIQSAPECK
;
A
#
# COMPACT_ATOMS: atom_id res chain seq x y z
N MET A 1 -11.30 5.36 11.48
CA MET A 1 -10.09 5.24 10.60
C MET A 1 -9.77 6.67 10.16
N ASN A 2 -8.70 7.26 10.69
CA ASN A 2 -8.27 8.58 10.23
C ASN A 2 -7.74 8.40 8.80
N LEU A 3 -8.49 8.88 7.82
CA LEU A 3 -7.99 9.02 6.47
C LEU A 3 -6.81 10.00 6.53
N LEU A 4 -5.66 9.58 6.05
CA LEU A 4 -4.52 10.47 5.91
C LEU A 4 -4.89 11.63 4.98
N PRO A 5 -4.42 12.86 5.22
CA PRO A 5 -4.87 14.06 4.50
C PRO A 5 -4.77 13.98 2.97
N ASP A 6 -3.89 13.14 2.46
CA ASP A 6 -3.65 12.90 1.03
C ASP A 6 -4.08 11.48 0.58
N GLY A 7 -4.99 10.83 1.31
CA GLY A 7 -5.38 9.45 1.03
C GLY A 7 -4.27 8.43 1.25
N GLY A 8 -3.14 8.84 1.82
CA GLY A 8 -1.98 7.97 2.07
C GLY A 8 -0.99 7.88 0.91
N TYR A 9 -1.21 8.59 -0.20
CA TYR A 9 -0.35 8.51 -1.39
C TYR A 9 1.12 8.92 -1.14
N GLY A 10 1.39 9.81 -0.19
CA GLY A 10 2.73 10.21 0.21
C GLY A 10 3.30 9.44 1.41
N SER A 11 2.64 8.40 1.90
CA SER A 11 2.96 7.77 3.17
C SER A 11 3.98 6.66 3.05
N PHE A 12 4.96 6.66 3.98
CA PHE A 12 5.78 5.49 4.28
C PHE A 12 5.08 4.58 5.30
N LEU A 13 5.69 3.44 5.61
CA LEU A 13 5.12 2.50 6.57
C LEU A 13 4.89 3.20 7.92
N ALA A 14 3.67 3.14 8.44
CA ALA A 14 3.27 3.78 9.68
C ALA A 14 4.10 3.26 10.87
N GLY A 15 4.51 4.19 11.76
CA GLY A 15 5.35 3.89 12.92
C GLY A 15 6.81 3.56 12.58
N GLY A 16 7.20 3.67 11.32
CA GLY A 16 8.56 3.47 10.87
C GLY A 16 9.42 4.74 11.00
N LYS A 17 10.69 4.57 11.34
CA LYS A 17 11.69 5.64 11.30
C LYS A 17 12.43 5.59 9.98
N VAL A 18 12.38 6.68 9.19
CA VAL A 18 13.20 6.80 7.98
C VAL A 18 14.68 6.70 8.35
N ILE A 19 15.35 5.72 7.75
CA ILE A 19 16.80 5.49 7.95
C ILE A 19 17.62 5.87 6.73
N ALA A 20 16.95 6.51 5.75
CA ALA A 20 17.45 7.12 4.54
C ALA A 20 18.02 6.16 3.48
N ASN A 21 17.60 6.36 2.27
CA ASN A 21 18.52 6.37 1.13
C ASN A 21 18.21 7.64 0.34
N PRO A 22 18.91 8.74 0.58
CA PRO A 22 18.61 10.03 -0.05
C PRO A 22 18.88 10.05 -1.56
N ARG A 23 19.44 8.98 -2.14
CA ARG A 23 19.83 8.96 -3.56
C ARG A 23 18.68 9.14 -4.55
N ASN A 24 17.44 8.86 -4.12
CA ASN A 24 16.26 9.00 -4.98
C ASN A 24 15.34 10.15 -4.57
N LEU A 25 15.80 10.99 -3.63
CA LEU A 25 14.99 12.08 -3.09
C LEU A 25 15.47 13.47 -3.58
N ASP A 26 16.34 13.52 -4.59
CA ASP A 26 16.76 14.80 -5.17
C ASP A 26 15.53 15.55 -5.70
N GLY A 27 15.23 16.69 -5.10
CA GLY A 27 14.04 17.49 -5.39
C GLY A 27 12.76 17.06 -4.67
N ILE A 28 12.76 15.98 -3.86
CA ILE A 28 11.59 15.52 -3.10
C ILE A 28 11.69 16.01 -1.66
N ARG A 29 10.74 16.83 -1.26
CA ARG A 29 10.66 17.34 0.10
C ARG A 29 9.97 16.31 1.02
N LEU A 30 10.72 15.77 1.98
CA LEU A 30 10.15 15.01 3.09
C LEU A 30 9.58 15.97 4.14
N THR A 31 8.35 15.76 4.53
CA THR A 31 7.79 16.35 5.74
C THR A 31 7.87 15.33 6.86
N MET A 32 8.53 15.71 7.96
CA MET A 32 8.62 14.92 9.17
C MET A 32 7.60 15.45 10.16
N ASN A 33 6.49 14.76 10.33
CA ASN A 33 5.64 14.91 11.50
C ASN A 33 6.17 13.97 12.60
N SER A 34 5.86 14.25 13.85
CA SER A 34 6.44 13.60 15.04
C SER A 34 6.34 12.06 15.06
N SER A 35 5.57 11.44 14.19
CA SER A 35 5.41 9.99 14.09
C SER A 35 5.64 9.41 12.69
N ASP A 36 5.40 10.16 11.60
CA ASP A 36 5.42 9.60 10.26
C ASP A 36 6.10 10.53 9.25
N ALA A 37 7.14 10.03 8.58
CA ALA A 37 7.73 10.70 7.44
C ALA A 37 6.82 10.54 6.22
N ARG A 38 6.69 11.62 5.43
CA ARG A 38 5.85 11.65 4.24
C ARG A 38 6.51 12.43 3.12
N ILE A 39 6.20 12.08 1.89
CA ILE A 39 6.49 12.93 0.73
C ILE A 39 5.43 14.03 0.67
N ALA A 40 5.88 15.29 0.56
CA ALA A 40 5.00 16.44 0.64
C ALA A 40 4.10 16.60 -0.59
N ASP A 41 4.58 16.19 -1.75
CA ASP A 41 3.85 16.28 -3.02
C ASP A 41 3.94 14.95 -3.80
N PRO A 42 3.13 13.96 -3.42
CA PRO A 42 3.11 12.67 -4.11
C PRO A 42 2.49 12.73 -5.50
N ALA A 43 1.76 13.80 -5.84
CA ALA A 43 1.08 13.93 -7.13
C ALA A 43 2.05 13.98 -8.32
N THR A 44 3.29 14.39 -8.09
CA THR A 44 4.33 14.54 -9.13
C THR A 44 5.43 13.48 -9.05
N LEU A 45 5.24 12.44 -8.24
CA LEU A 45 6.30 11.46 -7.98
C LEU A 45 6.56 10.59 -9.23
N PRO A 46 7.76 10.68 -9.86
CA PRO A 46 8.03 10.01 -11.13
C PRO A 46 8.26 8.51 -11.01
N GLY A 47 8.37 7.98 -9.79
CA GLY A 47 8.60 6.56 -9.54
C GLY A 47 8.63 6.23 -8.06
N HIS A 48 8.80 4.95 -7.74
CA HIS A 48 8.89 4.50 -6.34
C HIS A 48 10.11 5.14 -5.64
N PRO A 49 9.94 5.77 -4.47
CA PRO A 49 11.02 6.54 -3.83
C PRO A 49 12.15 5.67 -3.25
N HIS A 50 11.94 4.37 -3.06
CA HIS A 50 12.92 3.42 -2.49
C HIS A 50 13.57 3.88 -1.18
N VAL A 51 12.78 4.47 -0.30
CA VAL A 51 13.22 4.92 1.02
C VAL A 51 12.95 3.86 2.05
N ASP A 52 14.01 3.35 2.67
CA ASP A 52 13.87 2.38 3.74
C ASP A 52 13.38 3.06 5.04
N VAL A 53 12.37 2.49 5.64
CA VAL A 53 11.97 2.79 7.01
C VAL A 53 12.28 1.60 7.92
N GLN A 54 12.80 1.89 9.10
CA GLN A 54 12.99 0.91 10.16
C GLN A 54 11.77 0.91 11.06
N TYR A 55 11.21 -0.27 11.32
CA TYR A 55 10.10 -0.46 12.24
C TYR A 55 10.38 -1.60 13.22
N ARG A 56 9.68 -1.61 14.36
CA ARG A 56 9.79 -2.69 15.34
C ARG A 56 8.72 -3.74 15.10
N LYS A 57 9.14 -5.02 15.15
CA LYS A 57 8.25 -6.18 15.20
C LYS A 57 8.65 -7.03 16.41
N GLY A 58 7.96 -6.89 17.52
CA GLY A 58 8.37 -7.47 18.79
C GLY A 58 9.73 -6.90 19.23
N GLN A 59 10.72 -7.76 19.42
CA GLN A 59 12.09 -7.41 19.80
C GLN A 59 12.99 -7.07 18.60
N GLU A 60 12.55 -7.37 17.37
CA GLU A 60 13.37 -7.21 16.17
C GLU A 60 13.14 -5.87 15.48
N HIS A 61 14.23 -5.31 14.93
CA HIS A 61 14.16 -4.22 13.97
C HIS A 61 14.09 -4.78 12.56
N LYS A 62 13.04 -4.43 11.84
CA LYS A 62 12.83 -4.78 10.43
C LYS A 62 12.95 -3.54 9.55
N ARG A 63 13.13 -3.73 8.25
CA ARG A 63 13.15 -2.66 7.26
C ARG A 63 12.07 -2.91 6.22
N SER A 64 11.51 -1.83 5.69
CA SER A 64 10.58 -1.85 4.58
C SER A 64 10.73 -0.59 3.76
N ASP A 65 10.64 -0.69 2.46
CA ASP A 65 10.51 0.41 1.53
C ASP A 65 9.08 0.54 0.98
N ALA A 66 8.10 -0.06 1.66
CA ALA A 66 6.68 0.07 1.29
C ALA A 66 6.25 1.53 1.26
N PHE A 67 5.58 1.94 0.18
CA PHE A 67 5.23 3.33 -0.04
C PHE A 67 3.85 3.52 -0.67
N GLY A 68 3.23 4.64 -0.33
CA GLY A 68 2.00 5.14 -0.91
C GLY A 68 0.72 4.56 -0.30
N ALA A 69 -0.41 4.89 -0.91
CA ALA A 69 -1.74 4.50 -0.44
C ALA A 69 -1.92 2.98 -0.35
N TYR A 70 -1.24 2.25 -1.20
CA TYR A 70 -1.31 0.79 -1.31
C TYR A 70 -0.10 0.07 -0.72
N GLN A 71 0.85 0.81 -0.15
CA GLN A 71 2.07 0.27 0.47
C GLN A 71 2.83 -0.69 -0.45
N ILE A 72 3.02 -0.29 -1.71
CA ILE A 72 3.73 -1.08 -2.71
C ILE A 72 5.22 -1.11 -2.35
N LEU A 73 5.81 -2.31 -2.37
CA LEU A 73 7.25 -2.48 -2.15
C LEU A 73 8.04 -2.08 -3.40
N GLY A 74 9.22 -1.49 -3.20
CA GLY A 74 10.11 -1.15 -4.31
C GLY A 74 10.55 -2.35 -5.15
N ALA A 75 10.64 -3.54 -4.55
CA ALA A 75 10.88 -4.78 -5.28
C ALA A 75 9.72 -5.08 -6.25
N THR A 76 8.48 -4.94 -5.79
CA THR A 76 7.27 -5.11 -6.63
C THR A 76 7.23 -4.06 -7.73
N ALA A 77 7.54 -2.80 -7.41
CA ALA A 77 7.57 -1.73 -8.40
C ALA A 77 8.59 -1.99 -9.53
N ARG A 78 9.78 -2.49 -9.18
CA ARG A 78 10.81 -2.88 -10.17
C ARG A 78 10.38 -4.08 -11.01
N ASP A 79 9.89 -5.14 -10.37
CA ASP A 79 9.44 -6.38 -11.02
C ASP A 79 8.33 -6.10 -12.05
N ARG A 80 7.41 -5.23 -11.68
CA ARG A 80 6.26 -4.83 -12.52
C ARG A 80 6.55 -3.64 -13.43
N ARG A 81 7.71 -3.00 -13.32
CA ARG A 81 8.15 -1.82 -14.08
C ARG A 81 7.21 -0.62 -13.91
N TYR A 82 6.75 -0.38 -12.67
CA TYR A 82 5.98 0.81 -12.37
C TYR A 82 6.91 2.04 -12.35
N THR A 83 6.73 2.93 -13.31
CA THR A 83 7.56 4.13 -13.52
C THR A 83 6.85 5.43 -13.16
N ASP A 84 5.62 5.36 -12.70
CA ASP A 84 4.83 6.47 -12.22
C ASP A 84 4.30 6.13 -10.82
N PHE A 85 4.57 7.00 -9.86
CA PHE A 85 4.08 6.91 -8.47
C PHE A 85 3.30 8.16 -8.07
N SER A 86 2.82 8.94 -9.03
CA SER A 86 1.73 9.90 -8.83
C SER A 86 0.49 9.19 -8.25
N HIS A 87 -0.53 9.93 -7.83
CA HIS A 87 -1.78 9.32 -7.35
C HIS A 87 -2.35 8.34 -8.39
N ALA A 88 -2.47 8.78 -9.64
CA ALA A 88 -2.99 7.94 -10.73
C ALA A 88 -2.09 6.74 -11.03
N GLY A 89 -0.77 6.91 -10.95
CA GLY A 89 0.19 5.83 -11.13
C GLY A 89 0.09 4.77 -10.04
N GLN A 90 -0.10 5.17 -8.78
CA GLN A 90 -0.31 4.23 -7.68
C GLN A 90 -1.64 3.47 -7.82
N ASP A 91 -2.71 4.15 -8.23
CA ASP A 91 -4.01 3.51 -8.50
C ASP A 91 -3.90 2.49 -9.65
N ALA A 92 -3.22 2.85 -10.73
CA ALA A 92 -2.95 1.96 -11.85
C ALA A 92 -2.11 0.73 -11.43
N ALA A 93 -1.09 0.94 -10.60
CA ALA A 93 -0.28 -0.14 -10.06
C ALA A 93 -1.09 -1.10 -9.17
N ALA A 94 -1.96 -0.57 -8.31
CA ALA A 94 -2.85 -1.38 -7.48
C ALA A 94 -3.82 -2.21 -8.33
N ASN A 95 -4.42 -1.62 -9.36
CA ASN A 95 -5.28 -2.32 -10.31
C ASN A 95 -4.53 -3.43 -11.05
N ASP A 96 -3.30 -3.17 -11.52
CA ASP A 96 -2.46 -4.21 -12.14
C ASP A 96 -2.18 -5.38 -11.21
N LEU A 97 -1.90 -5.11 -9.93
CA LEU A 97 -1.70 -6.17 -8.92
C LEU A 97 -2.97 -7.00 -8.71
N ILE A 98 -4.14 -6.37 -8.68
CA ILE A 98 -5.42 -7.03 -8.48
C ILE A 98 -5.81 -7.87 -9.72
N GLU A 99 -5.72 -7.28 -10.91
CA GLU A 99 -6.23 -7.87 -12.15
C GLU A 99 -5.23 -8.82 -12.79
N ASN A 100 -4.01 -8.35 -13.03
CA ASN A 100 -3.05 -9.04 -13.88
C ASN A 100 -2.07 -9.93 -13.10
N ARG A 101 -1.70 -9.53 -11.88
CA ARG A 101 -0.78 -10.34 -11.06
C ARG A 101 -1.50 -11.40 -10.24
N ARG A 102 -2.61 -11.05 -9.62
CA ARG A 102 -3.32 -11.92 -8.68
C ARG A 102 -4.64 -12.46 -9.19
N HIS A 103 -5.14 -11.93 -10.29
CA HIS A 103 -6.40 -12.36 -10.91
C HIS A 103 -7.56 -12.40 -9.90
N MET A 104 -7.67 -11.33 -9.10
CA MET A 104 -8.65 -11.24 -8.01
C MET A 104 -10.00 -10.69 -8.47
N LEU A 105 -10.05 -9.94 -9.58
CA LEU A 105 -11.24 -9.23 -10.00
C LEU A 105 -12.41 -10.20 -10.29
N THR A 106 -12.19 -11.23 -11.11
CA THR A 106 -13.24 -12.21 -11.44
C THR A 106 -13.81 -12.92 -10.21
N PRO A 107 -12.99 -13.49 -9.30
CA PRO A 107 -13.51 -14.03 -8.03
C PRO A 107 -14.29 -13.01 -7.21
N ALA A 108 -13.81 -11.76 -7.13
CA ALA A 108 -14.50 -10.71 -6.38
C ALA A 108 -15.90 -10.42 -6.96
N MET A 109 -16.02 -10.32 -8.26
CA MET A 109 -17.29 -10.12 -8.96
C MET A 109 -18.26 -11.29 -8.76
N GLN A 110 -17.76 -12.49 -8.54
CA GLN A 110 -18.55 -13.71 -8.26
C GLN A 110 -18.85 -13.90 -6.78
N GLY A 111 -18.34 -13.03 -5.90
CA GLY A 111 -18.47 -13.17 -4.43
C GLY A 111 -17.61 -14.28 -3.82
N ASP A 112 -16.65 -14.83 -4.56
CA ASP A 112 -15.71 -15.85 -4.05
C ASP A 112 -14.58 -15.18 -3.25
N TRP A 113 -14.92 -14.70 -2.08
CA TRP A 113 -14.00 -14.00 -1.17
C TRP A 113 -12.88 -14.90 -0.67
N THR A 114 -13.10 -16.19 -0.56
CA THR A 114 -12.06 -17.17 -0.17
C THR A 114 -10.91 -17.15 -1.18
N THR A 115 -11.23 -17.19 -2.46
CA THR A 115 -10.22 -17.08 -3.53
C THR A 115 -9.57 -15.70 -3.56
N VAL A 116 -10.33 -14.62 -3.37
CA VAL A 116 -9.81 -13.25 -3.30
C VAL A 116 -8.77 -13.13 -2.19
N PHE A 117 -9.09 -13.55 -0.97
CA PHE A 117 -8.17 -13.46 0.16
C PHE A 117 -6.92 -14.33 -0.04
N ARG A 118 -7.08 -15.57 -0.47
CA ARG A 118 -5.96 -16.46 -0.75
C ARG A 118 -5.00 -15.91 -1.81
N ARG A 119 -5.52 -15.28 -2.87
CA ARG A 119 -4.70 -14.67 -3.93
C ARG A 119 -4.08 -13.35 -3.52
N GLY A 120 -4.79 -12.54 -2.75
CA GLY A 120 -4.36 -11.20 -2.34
C GLY A 120 -3.42 -11.17 -1.13
N SER A 121 -3.48 -12.17 -0.25
CA SER A 121 -2.68 -12.16 0.98
C SER A 121 -1.16 -12.07 0.76
N PRO A 122 -0.55 -12.56 -0.34
CA PRO A 122 0.86 -12.31 -0.60
C PRO A 122 1.21 -10.86 -0.96
N GLU A 123 0.22 -10.04 -1.35
CA GLU A 123 0.43 -8.61 -1.66
C GLU A 123 0.08 -7.70 -0.48
N SER A 124 -0.79 -8.14 0.41
CA SER A 124 -1.25 -7.31 1.52
C SER A 124 -1.27 -8.06 2.84
N ALA A 125 -0.44 -7.60 3.75
CA ALA A 125 -0.36 -8.14 5.12
C ALA A 125 -1.66 -7.96 5.93
N SER A 126 -2.58 -7.13 5.46
CA SER A 126 -3.88 -6.90 6.12
C SER A 126 -4.97 -7.87 5.70
N LEU A 127 -4.77 -8.61 4.59
CA LEU A 127 -5.76 -9.57 4.13
C LEU A 127 -5.69 -10.89 4.89
N PRO A 128 -6.83 -11.60 5.05
CA PRO A 128 -6.87 -12.92 5.62
C PRO A 128 -5.94 -13.90 4.90
N GLY A 129 -5.27 -14.77 5.65
CA GLY A 129 -4.27 -15.72 5.11
C GLY A 129 -2.82 -15.36 5.43
N ASP A 130 -2.62 -14.51 6.37
CA ASP A 130 -1.39 -13.92 6.93
C ASP A 130 -0.08 -14.70 6.66
N HIS A 131 0.58 -14.38 5.56
CA HIS A 131 1.95 -14.82 5.28
C HIS A 131 3.00 -14.01 6.06
N TYR A 132 2.63 -12.87 6.61
CA TYR A 132 3.56 -11.90 7.21
C TYR A 132 3.49 -11.84 8.73
N ARG A 133 2.51 -12.51 9.36
CA ARG A 133 2.26 -12.49 10.82
C ARG A 133 2.21 -11.07 11.39
N GLN A 134 1.52 -10.17 10.68
CA GLN A 134 1.41 -8.74 11.05
C GLN A 134 0.03 -8.35 11.57
N GLY A 135 -0.79 -9.34 11.95
CA GLY A 135 -2.15 -9.11 12.44
C GLY A 135 -3.14 -8.93 11.29
N ALA A 136 -3.20 -9.91 10.39
CA ALA A 136 -4.19 -9.95 9.33
C ALA A 136 -5.61 -9.83 9.92
N LYS A 137 -6.49 -9.16 9.19
CA LYS A 137 -7.90 -9.10 9.52
C LYS A 137 -8.56 -10.46 9.34
N SER A 138 -9.65 -10.70 10.07
CA SER A 138 -10.49 -11.86 9.78
C SER A 138 -11.20 -11.67 8.42
N PRO A 139 -11.66 -12.76 7.76
CA PRO A 139 -12.46 -12.68 6.55
C PRO A 139 -13.67 -11.75 6.70
N GLU A 140 -14.35 -11.80 7.86
CA GLU A 140 -15.53 -10.98 8.18
C GLU A 140 -15.16 -9.50 8.29
N GLU A 141 -14.04 -9.16 8.94
CA GLU A 141 -13.56 -7.79 9.04
C GLU A 141 -13.16 -7.22 7.68
N ALA A 142 -12.49 -8.02 6.85
CA ALA A 142 -12.09 -7.63 5.51
C ALA A 142 -13.31 -7.38 4.62
N LEU A 143 -14.31 -8.27 4.65
CA LEU A 143 -15.54 -8.13 3.90
C LEU A 143 -16.37 -6.94 4.38
N ALA A 144 -16.45 -6.71 5.69
CA ALA A 144 -17.13 -5.55 6.24
C ALA A 144 -16.45 -4.23 5.81
N ALA A 145 -15.13 -4.20 5.70
CA ALA A 145 -14.40 -3.04 5.19
C ALA A 145 -14.71 -2.78 3.71
N TYR A 146 -14.73 -3.82 2.90
CA TYR A 146 -15.12 -3.76 1.48
C TYR A 146 -16.55 -3.22 1.30
N ASN A 147 -17.52 -3.76 2.01
CA ASN A 147 -18.92 -3.32 1.93
C ASN A 147 -19.08 -1.85 2.32
N ARG A 148 -18.38 -1.38 3.37
CA ARG A 148 -18.37 0.05 3.73
C ARG A 148 -17.79 0.92 2.61
N ALA A 149 -16.70 0.48 1.98
CA ALA A 149 -16.08 1.23 0.89
C ALA A 149 -17.02 1.37 -0.31
N ILE A 150 -17.71 0.30 -0.69
CA ILE A 150 -18.70 0.35 -1.80
C ILE A 150 -19.87 1.29 -1.46
N GLN A 151 -20.40 1.22 -0.23
CA GLN A 151 -21.51 2.09 0.17
C GLN A 151 -21.13 3.57 0.20
N SER A 152 -19.85 3.88 0.43
CA SER A 152 -19.35 5.26 0.44
C SER A 152 -18.81 5.73 -0.91
N ALA A 153 -18.71 4.83 -1.91
CA ALA A 153 -18.24 5.20 -3.24
C ALA A 153 -19.29 6.10 -3.93
N PRO A 154 -18.87 7.21 -4.57
CA PRO A 154 -19.80 7.99 -5.37
C PRO A 154 -20.31 7.11 -6.50
N GLU A 155 -21.64 7.14 -6.72
CA GLU A 155 -22.26 6.46 -7.86
C GLU A 155 -21.57 6.94 -9.14
N CYS A 156 -21.03 6.02 -9.91
CA CYS A 156 -20.58 6.31 -11.27
C CYS A 156 -21.82 6.66 -12.10
N LYS A 157 -22.07 7.96 -12.27
CA LYS A 157 -23.10 8.47 -13.19
C LYS A 157 -22.55 8.53 -14.60
#